data_1f42aa53beb36dfcc4f732f2e9b24938
#
_entry.id   1f42aa53beb36dfcc4f732f2e9b24938
#
_cell.length_a   1.000
_cell.length_b   1.000
_cell.length_c   1.000
_cell.angle_alpha   90.00
_cell.angle_beta   90.00
_cell.angle_gamma   90.00
#
_symmetry.space_group_name_H-M   'P 1'
#
loop_
_entity.id
_entity.type
_entity.pdbx_description
1 polymer ?
#
loop_
_entity_poly.entity_id
_entity_poly.type
_entity_poly.pdbx_seq_one_letter_code
_entity_poly.pdbx_strand_id
1 'polypeptide(L)'
;MSKSFTFRLAALVLASGFATSAFASDVTGAGASFVYPAMSKWSSDYKAATGKEVNYQSIGSGGGIAQIKAGTVDFGSSDKPLPPAELARSGLGQFPSVIGGIVPA
;
A
#
# COMPACT_ATOMS: atom_id res chain seq x y z
N MET A 1 -34.23 28.26 -21.11
CA MET A 1 -34.47 26.83 -20.89
C MET A 1 -33.38 25.93 -21.46
N SER A 2 -32.92 26.15 -22.68
CA SER A 2 -31.84 25.35 -23.30
C SER A 2 -30.50 25.45 -22.58
N LYS A 3 -30.17 26.60 -21.97
CA LYS A 3 -28.90 26.80 -21.24
C LYS A 3 -28.83 26.00 -19.94
N SER A 4 -29.93 25.82 -19.21
CA SER A 4 -29.92 25.01 -17.98
C SER A 4 -29.86 23.51 -18.26
N PHE A 5 -30.39 23.06 -19.39
CA PHE A 5 -30.29 21.66 -19.82
C PHE A 5 -28.87 21.27 -20.22
N THR A 6 -28.16 22.13 -20.96
CA THR A 6 -26.77 21.93 -21.35
C THR A 6 -25.84 21.88 -20.15
N PHE A 7 -26.10 22.72 -19.15
CA PHE A 7 -25.31 22.76 -17.92
C PHE A 7 -25.46 21.48 -17.08
N ARG A 8 -26.65 20.90 -17.06
CA ARG A 8 -26.91 19.63 -16.35
C ARG A 8 -26.21 18.44 -17.01
N LEU A 9 -26.14 18.41 -18.32
CA LEU A 9 -25.41 17.38 -19.05
C LEU A 9 -23.91 17.46 -18.81
N ALA A 10 -23.34 18.64 -18.77
CA ALA A 10 -21.93 18.86 -18.48
C ALA A 10 -21.55 18.38 -17.09
N ALA A 11 -22.41 18.62 -16.08
CA ALA A 11 -22.20 18.16 -14.72
C ALA A 11 -22.21 16.63 -14.59
N LEU A 12 -23.09 15.96 -15.34
CA LEU A 12 -23.15 14.50 -15.37
C LEU A 12 -21.88 13.85 -15.98
N VAL A 13 -21.33 14.44 -17.03
CA VAL A 13 -20.11 13.97 -17.68
C VAL A 13 -18.89 14.12 -16.73
N LEU A 14 -18.82 15.23 -15.99
CA LEU A 14 -17.76 15.45 -15.00
C LEU A 14 -17.82 14.44 -13.85
N ALA A 15 -19.01 14.11 -13.35
CA ALA A 15 -19.18 13.12 -12.29
C ALA A 15 -18.72 11.72 -12.74
N SER A 16 -18.98 11.32 -13.97
CA SER A 16 -18.53 10.06 -14.54
C SER A 16 -17.00 9.97 -14.64
N GLY A 17 -16.33 11.07 -15.01
CA GLY A 17 -14.87 11.14 -15.06
C GLY A 17 -14.19 10.95 -13.71
N PHE A 18 -14.75 11.52 -12.65
CA PHE A 18 -14.24 11.36 -11.29
C PHE A 18 -14.40 9.92 -10.77
N ALA A 19 -15.49 9.24 -11.07
CA ALA A 19 -15.72 7.86 -10.66
C ALA A 19 -14.70 6.90 -11.26
N THR A 20 -14.26 7.12 -12.51
CA THR A 20 -13.28 6.25 -13.19
C THR A 20 -11.88 6.39 -12.63
N SER A 21 -11.45 7.57 -12.14
CA SER A 21 -10.12 7.76 -11.57
C SER A 21 -9.96 7.16 -10.17
N ALA A 22 -11.06 6.86 -9.47
CA ALA A 22 -11.02 6.27 -8.13
C ALA A 22 -10.54 4.79 -8.12
N PHE A 23 -10.51 4.11 -9.27
CA PHE A 23 -10.11 2.69 -9.36
C PHE A 23 -8.63 2.46 -9.61
N ALA A 24 -7.83 3.51 -9.83
CA ALA A 24 -6.41 3.42 -10.14
C ALA A 24 -5.54 3.72 -8.92
N SER A 25 -5.81 3.06 -7.77
CA SER A 25 -4.98 3.27 -6.57
C SER A 25 -3.84 2.26 -6.52
N ASP A 26 -2.64 2.77 -6.34
CA ASP A 26 -1.45 1.98 -6.08
C ASP A 26 -1.40 1.57 -4.60
N VAL A 27 -0.60 0.55 -4.31
CA VAL A 27 -0.37 0.08 -2.94
C VAL A 27 0.95 0.65 -2.44
N THR A 28 0.95 1.20 -1.25
CA THR A 28 2.14 1.78 -0.63
C THR A 28 2.50 1.00 0.63
N GLY A 29 3.75 0.61 0.74
CA GLY A 29 4.28 -0.08 1.91
C GLY A 29 5.62 0.47 2.34
N ALA A 30 6.03 0.16 3.56
CA ALA A 30 7.31 0.57 4.10
C ALA A 30 7.79 -0.39 5.18
N GLY A 31 9.07 -0.47 5.39
CA GLY A 31 9.63 -1.23 6.51
C GLY A 31 10.95 -1.91 6.23
N ALA A 32 11.07 -3.15 6.68
CA ALA A 32 12.29 -3.90 6.73
C ALA A 32 13.01 -3.99 5.38
N SER A 33 14.33 -3.90 5.44
CA SER A 33 15.18 -3.90 4.25
C SER A 33 15.43 -5.31 3.72
N PHE A 34 15.39 -6.33 4.58
CA PHE A 34 15.70 -7.71 4.17
C PHE A 34 14.67 -8.29 3.19
N VAL A 35 13.43 -7.79 3.20
CA VAL A 35 12.37 -8.22 2.28
C VAL A 35 12.46 -7.51 0.92
N TYR A 36 13.30 -6.50 0.79
CA TYR A 36 13.33 -5.64 -0.39
C TYR A 36 13.59 -6.41 -1.69
N PRO A 37 14.55 -7.35 -1.77
CA PRO A 37 14.75 -8.12 -2.99
C PRO A 37 13.50 -8.89 -3.44
N ALA A 38 12.83 -9.57 -2.50
CA ALA A 38 11.57 -10.27 -2.79
C ALA A 38 10.45 -9.31 -3.15
N MET A 39 10.34 -8.22 -2.42
CA MET A 39 9.32 -7.19 -2.65
C MET A 39 9.49 -6.53 -4.02
N SER A 40 10.72 -6.27 -4.45
CA SER A 40 11.02 -5.71 -5.76
C SER A 40 10.56 -6.64 -6.88
N LYS A 41 10.83 -7.94 -6.75
CA LYS A 41 10.39 -8.94 -7.72
C LYS A 41 8.86 -9.05 -7.76
N TRP A 42 8.22 -9.12 -6.60
CA TRP A 42 6.77 -9.21 -6.51
C TRP A 42 6.07 -7.97 -7.05
N SER A 43 6.62 -6.79 -6.80
CA SER A 43 6.09 -5.52 -7.32
C SER A 43 6.13 -5.49 -8.84
N SER A 44 7.22 -5.96 -9.43
CA SER A 44 7.37 -6.06 -10.88
C SER A 44 6.36 -7.04 -11.49
N ASP A 45 6.21 -8.22 -10.88
CA ASP A 45 5.26 -9.25 -11.34
C ASP A 45 3.81 -8.78 -11.20
N TYR A 46 3.50 -8.11 -10.10
CA TYR A 46 2.16 -7.55 -9.84
C TYR A 46 1.80 -6.47 -10.86
N LYS A 47 2.74 -5.59 -11.16
CA LYS A 47 2.54 -4.55 -12.18
C LYS A 47 2.30 -5.16 -13.56
N ALA A 48 3.04 -6.19 -13.93
CA ALA A 48 2.86 -6.90 -15.19
C ALA A 48 1.48 -7.57 -15.28
N ALA A 49 0.98 -8.12 -14.17
CA ALA A 49 -0.29 -8.82 -14.12
C ALA A 49 -1.51 -7.89 -14.03
N THR A 50 -1.41 -6.76 -13.32
CA THR A 50 -2.56 -5.91 -12.98
C THR A 50 -2.46 -4.47 -13.50
N GLY A 51 -1.28 -4.02 -13.90
CA GLY A 51 -1.01 -2.63 -14.27
C GLY A 51 -0.89 -1.68 -13.07
N LYS A 52 -1.07 -2.18 -11.83
CA LYS A 52 -0.97 -1.39 -10.61
C LYS A 52 0.43 -1.47 -10.02
N GLU A 53 0.88 -0.39 -9.42
CA GLU A 53 2.21 -0.31 -8.80
C GLU A 53 2.14 -0.58 -7.31
N VAL A 54 3.20 -1.23 -6.80
CA VAL A 54 3.46 -1.34 -5.36
C VAL A 54 4.70 -0.50 -5.06
N ASN A 55 4.51 0.55 -4.28
CA ASN A 55 5.57 1.46 -3.85
C ASN A 55 6.05 1.04 -2.48
N TYR A 56 7.23 0.45 -2.41
CA TYR A 56 7.80 0.00 -1.14
C TYR A 56 9.04 0.82 -0.78
N GLN A 57 9.04 1.37 0.43
CA GLN A 57 10.16 2.12 0.98
C GLN A 57 10.94 1.26 1.97
N SER A 58 12.19 0.98 1.64
CA SER A 58 13.11 0.22 2.49
C SER A 58 13.74 1.17 3.50
N ILE A 59 13.08 1.37 4.64
CA ILE A 59 13.46 2.33 5.68
C ILE A 59 13.71 1.71 7.04
N GLY A 60 13.73 0.38 7.11
CA GLY A 60 13.87 -0.38 8.35
C GLY A 60 12.55 -0.70 9.02
N SER A 61 12.55 -1.72 9.88
CA SER A 61 11.36 -2.22 10.56
C SER A 61 10.71 -1.16 11.45
N GLY A 62 11.50 -0.38 12.18
CA GLY A 62 10.99 0.68 13.04
C GLY A 62 10.22 1.75 12.28
N GLY A 63 10.73 2.17 11.13
CA GLY A 63 10.05 3.12 10.26
C GLY A 63 8.76 2.57 9.67
N GLY A 64 8.76 1.29 9.27
CA GLY A 64 7.57 0.62 8.76
C GLY A 64 6.47 0.51 9.79
N ILE A 65 6.81 0.13 11.01
CA ILE A 65 5.87 0.03 12.13
C ILE A 65 5.28 1.41 12.46
N ALA A 66 6.11 2.45 12.51
CA ALA A 66 5.65 3.81 12.79
C ALA A 66 4.66 4.29 11.72
N GLN A 67 4.93 4.04 10.45
CA GLN A 67 4.06 4.48 9.37
C GLN A 67 2.74 3.72 9.31
N ILE A 68 2.75 2.40 9.54
CA ILE A 68 1.49 1.64 9.55
C ILE A 68 0.61 2.02 10.73
N LYS A 69 1.18 2.31 11.89
CA LYS A 69 0.43 2.82 13.03
C LYS A 69 -0.17 4.20 12.78
N ALA A 70 0.55 5.05 12.06
CA ALA A 70 0.08 6.37 11.67
C ALA A 70 -0.94 6.35 10.52
N GLY A 71 -1.10 5.20 9.83
CA GLY A 71 -2.02 5.08 8.72
C GLY A 71 -1.55 5.73 7.43
N THR A 72 -0.24 6.00 7.30
CA THR A 72 0.33 6.65 6.12
C THR A 72 0.69 5.68 5.00
N VAL A 73 0.69 4.39 5.28
CA VAL A 73 0.94 3.31 4.30
C VAL A 73 -0.14 2.24 4.41
N ASP A 74 -0.28 1.44 3.37
CA ASP A 74 -1.25 0.34 3.33
C ASP A 74 -0.75 -0.89 4.08
N PHE A 75 0.56 -1.12 4.08
CA PHE A 75 1.17 -2.21 4.84
C PHE A 75 2.55 -1.83 5.35
N GLY A 76 2.97 -2.49 6.43
CA GLY A 76 4.31 -2.35 6.98
C GLY A 76 5.00 -3.70 7.06
N SER A 77 6.31 -3.74 6.90
CA SER A 77 7.13 -4.94 7.02
C SER A 77 8.10 -4.82 8.18
N SER A 78 8.26 -5.91 8.93
CA SER A 78 9.17 -5.98 10.07
C SER A 78 9.85 -7.34 10.12
N ASP A 79 11.09 -7.37 10.58
CA ASP A 79 11.81 -8.61 10.87
C ASP A 79 11.52 -9.14 12.29
N LYS A 80 10.76 -8.38 13.07
CA LYS A 80 10.35 -8.76 14.43
C LYS A 80 8.83 -8.62 14.57
N PRO A 81 8.13 -9.68 15.02
CA PRO A 81 6.70 -9.59 15.25
C PRO A 81 6.35 -8.62 16.37
N LEU A 82 5.21 -7.96 16.24
CA LEU A 82 4.67 -7.13 17.32
C LEU A 82 3.93 -8.01 18.35
N PRO A 83 4.00 -7.65 19.64
CA PRO A 83 3.21 -8.35 20.66
C PRO A 83 1.70 -8.25 20.40
N PRO A 84 0.91 -9.30 20.71
CA PRO A 84 -0.54 -9.28 20.46
C PRO A 84 -1.28 -8.09 21.08
N ALA A 85 -0.87 -7.65 22.26
CA ALA A 85 -1.47 -6.50 22.93
C ALA A 85 -1.25 -5.19 22.13
N GLU A 86 -0.08 -5.04 21.52
CA GLU A 86 0.23 -3.87 20.71
C GLU A 86 -0.55 -3.88 19.38
N LEU A 87 -0.69 -5.04 18.77
CA LEU A 87 -1.51 -5.21 17.57
C LEU A 87 -2.96 -4.83 17.84
N ALA A 88 -3.52 -5.30 18.94
CA ALA A 88 -4.90 -5.00 19.34
C ALA A 88 -5.12 -3.51 19.58
N ARG A 89 -4.19 -2.85 20.27
CA ARG A 89 -4.28 -1.40 20.52
C ARG A 89 -4.21 -0.56 19.26
N SER A 90 -3.43 -1.02 18.30
CA SER A 90 -3.23 -0.30 17.04
C SER A 90 -4.24 -0.68 15.96
N GLY A 91 -5.07 -1.68 16.19
CA GLY A 91 -6.01 -2.18 15.19
C GLY A 91 -5.33 -2.87 14.00
N LEU A 92 -4.17 -3.50 14.25
CA LEU A 92 -3.37 -4.13 13.21
C LEU A 92 -3.45 -5.65 13.29
N GLY A 93 -3.32 -6.30 12.14
CA GLY A 93 -3.05 -7.72 12.03
C GLY A 93 -1.63 -7.95 11.51
N GLN A 94 -1.10 -9.14 11.70
CA GLN A 94 0.20 -9.52 11.14
C GLN A 94 0.19 -10.96 10.65
N PHE A 95 1.04 -11.23 9.66
CA PHE A 95 1.23 -12.57 9.11
C PHE A 95 2.67 -12.71 8.58
N PRO A 96 3.23 -13.95 8.54
CA PRO A 96 4.55 -14.15 7.96
C PRO A 96 4.52 -14.02 6.45
N SER A 97 5.53 -13.38 5.86
CA SER A 97 5.62 -13.20 4.41
C SER A 97 6.82 -13.93 3.81
N VAL A 98 8.01 -13.76 4.39
CA VAL A 98 9.25 -14.39 3.90
C VAL A 98 10.12 -14.81 5.07
N ILE A 99 11.01 -15.77 4.83
CA ILE A 99 12.00 -16.23 5.80
C ILE A 99 13.38 -15.86 5.27
N GLY A 100 14.17 -15.18 6.09
CA GLY A 100 15.57 -14.90 5.81
C GLY A 100 16.47 -15.61 6.82
N GLY A 101 17.63 -16.03 6.37
CA GLY A 101 18.64 -16.62 7.23
C GLY A 101 19.78 -15.65 7.50
N ILE A 102 20.27 -15.63 8.74
CA ILE A 102 21.48 -14.92 9.12
C ILE A 102 22.54 -15.97 9.45
N VAL A 103 23.66 -15.96 8.71
CA VAL A 103 24.74 -16.92 8.89
C VAL A 103 26.04 -16.17 9.11
N PRO A 104 26.96 -16.72 9.95
CA PRO A 104 28.28 -16.12 10.12
C PRO A 104 29.07 -16.18 8.81
N ALA A 105 29.75 -15.10 8.51
CA ALA A 105 30.58 -15.00 7.32
C ALA A 105 31.91 -15.77 7.49
#